data_34a60850f3af00e9ecb8ddfb10dbb9ac
#
_entry.id   34a60850f3af00e9ecb8ddfb10dbb9ac
#
_cell.length_a   1.000
_cell.length_b   1.000
_cell.length_c   1.000
_cell.angle_alpha   90.00
_cell.angle_beta   90.00
_cell.angle_gamma   90.00
#
_symmetry.space_group_name_H-M   'P 1'
#
loop_
_entity.id
_entity.type
_entity.pdbx_description
1 polymer ?
#
loop_
_entity_poly.entity_id
_entity_poly.type
_entity_poly.pdbx_seq_one_letter_code
_entity_poly.pdbx_strand_id
1 'polypeptide(L)'
;MEEPIKDRDSPTAKDKKTTKDRSEVIAVRTWKEYVEECLLIVFSVVLALVVTEAFNTRHEKQHINEVLHQLREELIENKRSETEQYAYHSEIIKKIDSALNDPAIANKFIANGKIDLNIITPPPHGLLLHDLNDVAWQVAKQNNIFSNLDLDTYSLLTDIYNNQDRITKSEDEIAKVLLAWESRKPENLRTTLILVRDNFQGWAIGRAPGLLNLYQRAIDKLSKY
;
A
#
# COMPACT_ATOMS: atom_id res chain seq x y z
N MET A 1 70.62 -31.26 32.25
CA MET A 1 70.71 -32.25 33.34
C MET A 1 69.69 -33.27 32.99
N GLU A 2 70.06 -34.17 32.16
CA GLU A 2 70.57 -35.54 32.42
C GLU A 2 69.44 -36.50 32.77
N GLU A 3 69.29 -37.38 31.85
CA GLU A 3 68.77 -38.78 31.93
C GLU A 3 69.39 -39.54 33.08
N PRO A 4 69.01 -40.78 33.44
CA PRO A 4 68.99 -41.91 32.52
C PRO A 4 67.97 -43.06 32.80
N ILE A 5 67.55 -43.78 31.76
CA ILE A 5 67.64 -45.19 31.39
C ILE A 5 67.77 -46.26 32.54
N LYS A 6 66.86 -47.28 32.43
CA LYS A 6 67.16 -48.73 32.53
C LYS A 6 65.93 -49.59 32.32
N ASP A 7 65.86 -50.25 31.26
CA ASP A 7 66.11 -51.62 30.85
C ASP A 7 65.58 -52.80 31.71
N ARG A 8 65.04 -53.77 30.96
CA ARG A 8 64.89 -55.23 31.17
C ARG A 8 63.62 -55.72 31.87
N ASP A 9 62.96 -56.74 31.41
CA ASP A 9 63.24 -57.96 30.59
C ASP A 9 61.90 -58.58 30.14
N SER A 10 61.89 -59.20 28.97
CA SER A 10 60.94 -60.22 28.54
C SER A 10 61.15 -61.54 29.33
N PRO A 11 60.39 -62.64 29.23
CA PRO A 11 59.46 -63.05 28.15
C PRO A 11 58.18 -63.82 28.59
N THR A 12 57.43 -64.25 27.58
CA THR A 12 56.57 -65.46 27.48
C THR A 12 55.15 -65.41 28.02
N ALA A 13 54.22 -65.53 27.16
CA ALA A 13 53.41 -66.76 26.94
C ALA A 13 52.29 -66.49 25.89
N LYS A 14 52.20 -67.42 25.00
CA LYS A 14 51.20 -67.60 23.96
C LYS A 14 49.80 -67.54 24.52
N ASP A 15 48.99 -66.69 23.94
CA ASP A 15 47.55 -66.98 23.89
C ASP A 15 47.02 -66.69 22.47
N LYS A 16 46.65 -67.76 21.84
CA LYS A 16 45.93 -67.81 20.60
C LYS A 16 44.51 -67.18 20.82
N LYS A 17 44.32 -65.89 20.45
CA LYS A 17 43.01 -65.33 20.33
C LYS A 17 42.53 -65.51 18.90
N THR A 18 41.64 -66.44 18.77
CA THR A 18 40.80 -66.73 17.62
C THR A 18 40.25 -65.41 17.04
N THR A 19 40.76 -65.08 15.87
CA THR A 19 40.15 -64.06 15.01
C THR A 19 38.80 -64.62 14.56
N LYS A 20 37.76 -64.14 15.22
CA LYS A 20 36.38 -64.37 14.77
C LYS A 20 36.20 -63.48 13.54
N ASP A 21 36.34 -64.17 12.40
CA ASP A 21 36.06 -63.66 11.07
C ASP A 21 34.60 -63.11 11.08
N ARG A 22 34.44 -61.83 11.26
CA ARG A 22 33.18 -61.13 11.02
C ARG A 22 33.09 -60.98 9.51
N SER A 23 32.70 -62.04 8.84
CA SER A 23 32.16 -61.92 7.49
C SER A 23 30.92 -60.96 7.63
N GLU A 24 31.11 -59.69 7.30
CA GLU A 24 30.00 -58.81 7.00
C GLU A 24 29.26 -59.43 5.84
N VAL A 25 28.13 -60.04 6.17
CA VAL A 25 27.16 -60.48 5.15
C VAL A 25 26.66 -59.23 4.50
N ILE A 26 27.32 -58.81 3.42
CA ILE A 26 26.75 -57.80 2.53
C ILE A 26 25.50 -58.46 1.94
N ALA A 27 24.37 -58.19 2.56
CA ALA A 27 23.09 -58.60 2.03
C ALA A 27 22.97 -57.99 0.63
N VAL A 28 23.15 -58.80 -0.40
CA VAL A 28 22.92 -58.38 -1.78
C VAL A 28 21.42 -58.12 -1.90
N ARG A 29 21.05 -56.83 -1.78
CA ARG A 29 19.68 -56.38 -1.97
C ARG A 29 19.20 -56.79 -3.35
N THR A 30 18.02 -57.34 -3.43
CA THR A 30 17.43 -57.76 -4.71
C THR A 30 17.07 -56.51 -5.52
N TRP A 31 17.10 -56.58 -6.84
CA TRP A 31 16.71 -55.49 -7.77
C TRP A 31 15.33 -54.91 -7.40
N LYS A 32 14.41 -55.74 -6.94
CA LYS A 32 13.09 -55.33 -6.50
C LYS A 32 13.14 -54.35 -5.33
N GLU A 33 13.96 -54.60 -4.34
CA GLU A 33 14.14 -53.70 -3.17
C GLU A 33 14.69 -52.34 -3.58
N TYR A 34 15.61 -52.26 -4.55
CA TYR A 34 16.08 -50.98 -5.09
C TYR A 34 14.98 -50.23 -5.82
N VAL A 35 14.15 -50.91 -6.61
CA VAL A 35 13.02 -50.26 -7.31
C VAL A 35 11.99 -49.76 -6.32
N GLU A 36 11.66 -50.51 -5.28
CA GLU A 36 10.73 -50.09 -4.23
C GLU A 36 11.26 -48.84 -3.48
N GLU A 37 12.55 -48.84 -3.13
CA GLU A 37 13.21 -47.74 -2.45
C GLU A 37 13.23 -46.46 -3.34
N CYS A 38 13.55 -46.60 -4.62
CA CYS A 38 13.50 -45.51 -5.60
C CYS A 38 12.09 -44.94 -5.76
N LEU A 39 11.08 -45.84 -5.87
CA LEU A 39 9.69 -45.41 -5.98
C LEU A 39 9.23 -44.66 -4.73
N LEU A 40 9.63 -45.12 -3.54
CA LEU A 40 9.29 -44.44 -2.27
C LEU A 40 9.92 -43.04 -2.17
N ILE A 41 11.19 -42.92 -2.61
CA ILE A 41 11.88 -41.63 -2.67
C ILE A 41 11.16 -40.68 -3.64
N VAL A 42 10.88 -41.14 -4.86
CA VAL A 42 10.18 -40.34 -5.88
C VAL A 42 8.80 -39.91 -5.37
N PHE A 43 8.03 -40.84 -4.77
CA PHE A 43 6.74 -40.55 -4.21
C PHE A 43 6.83 -39.51 -3.09
N SER A 44 7.81 -39.62 -2.19
CA SER A 44 8.04 -38.68 -1.10
C SER A 44 8.35 -37.27 -1.60
N VAL A 45 9.20 -37.17 -2.65
CA VAL A 45 9.53 -35.86 -3.27
C VAL A 45 8.31 -35.27 -3.95
N VAL A 46 7.55 -36.05 -4.71
CA VAL A 46 6.33 -35.57 -5.38
C VAL A 46 5.30 -35.12 -4.35
N LEU A 47 5.10 -35.89 -3.28
CA LEU A 47 4.18 -35.51 -2.20
C LEU A 47 4.62 -34.22 -1.52
N ALA A 48 5.90 -34.06 -1.23
CA ALA A 48 6.44 -32.83 -0.65
C ALA A 48 6.20 -31.62 -1.55
N LEU A 49 6.41 -31.75 -2.86
CA LEU A 49 6.14 -30.69 -3.83
C LEU A 49 4.66 -30.31 -3.88
N VAL A 50 3.75 -31.29 -3.92
CA VAL A 50 2.30 -31.03 -3.93
C VAL A 50 1.84 -30.31 -2.65
N VAL A 51 2.34 -30.76 -1.49
CA VAL A 51 2.03 -30.12 -0.21
C VAL A 51 2.57 -28.69 -0.18
N THR A 52 3.80 -28.48 -0.61
CA THR A 52 4.42 -27.13 -0.65
C THR A 52 3.62 -26.20 -1.57
N GLU A 53 3.26 -26.67 -2.76
CA GLU A 53 2.46 -25.87 -3.71
C GLU A 53 1.08 -25.52 -3.15
N ALA A 54 0.42 -26.47 -2.48
CA ALA A 54 -0.86 -26.20 -1.82
C ALA A 54 -0.75 -25.15 -0.70
N PHE A 55 0.33 -25.18 0.07
CA PHE A 55 0.61 -24.17 1.08
C PHE A 55 0.89 -22.79 0.47
N ASN A 56 1.74 -22.72 -0.55
CA ASN A 56 2.08 -21.48 -1.24
C ASN A 56 0.84 -20.84 -1.85
N THR A 57 0.00 -21.61 -2.54
CA THR A 57 -1.25 -21.12 -3.14
C THR A 57 -2.22 -20.58 -2.08
N ARG A 58 -2.31 -21.20 -0.90
CA ARG A 58 -3.15 -20.70 0.18
C ARG A 58 -2.61 -19.38 0.75
N HIS A 59 -1.31 -19.32 0.98
CA HIS A 59 -0.64 -18.12 1.50
C HIS A 59 -0.80 -16.95 0.52
N GLU A 60 -0.60 -17.20 -0.76
CA GLU A 60 -0.79 -16.19 -1.81
C GLU A 60 -2.22 -15.66 -1.83
N LYS A 61 -3.22 -16.54 -1.81
CA LYS A 61 -4.64 -16.13 -1.75
C LYS A 61 -4.96 -15.31 -0.49
N GLN A 62 -4.44 -15.70 0.66
CA GLN A 62 -4.63 -14.93 1.90
C GLN A 62 -4.01 -13.54 1.79
N HIS A 63 -2.80 -13.44 1.26
CA HIS A 63 -2.13 -12.16 1.04
C HIS A 63 -2.90 -11.26 0.06
N ILE A 64 -3.37 -11.82 -1.06
CA ILE A 64 -4.20 -11.10 -2.03
C ILE A 64 -5.44 -10.53 -1.35
N ASN A 65 -6.19 -11.37 -0.61
CA ASN A 65 -7.41 -10.93 0.08
C ASN A 65 -7.13 -9.85 1.12
N GLU A 66 -6.02 -9.95 1.85
CA GLU A 66 -5.62 -8.95 2.83
C GLU A 66 -5.34 -7.59 2.18
N VAL A 67 -4.58 -7.58 1.08
CA VAL A 67 -4.28 -6.34 0.35
C VAL A 67 -5.55 -5.75 -0.28
N LEU A 68 -6.44 -6.57 -0.83
CA LEU A 68 -7.73 -6.10 -1.37
C LEU A 68 -8.65 -5.55 -0.27
N HIS A 69 -8.62 -6.14 0.91
CA HIS A 69 -9.34 -5.60 2.06
C HIS A 69 -8.78 -4.23 2.47
N GLN A 70 -7.45 -4.09 2.59
CA GLN A 70 -6.80 -2.81 2.89
C GLN A 70 -7.12 -1.75 1.83
N LEU A 71 -7.11 -2.13 0.56
CA LEU A 71 -7.48 -1.25 -0.54
C LEU A 71 -8.94 -0.79 -0.44
N ARG A 72 -9.85 -1.68 -0.06
CA ARG A 72 -11.24 -1.34 0.16
C ARG A 72 -11.42 -0.35 1.32
N GLU A 73 -10.74 -0.57 2.44
CA GLU A 73 -10.77 0.35 3.60
C GLU A 73 -10.19 1.73 3.24
N GLU A 74 -9.09 1.77 2.47
CA GLU A 74 -8.54 3.02 1.94
C GLU A 74 -9.56 3.79 1.09
N LEU A 75 -10.30 3.09 0.21
CA LEU A 75 -11.34 3.72 -0.61
C LEU A 75 -12.52 4.23 0.23
N ILE A 76 -12.88 3.54 1.30
CA ILE A 76 -13.92 3.99 2.24
C ILE A 76 -13.50 5.29 2.92
N GLU A 77 -12.27 5.35 3.39
CA GLU A 77 -11.72 6.53 4.04
C GLU A 77 -11.57 7.70 3.07
N ASN A 78 -11.05 7.45 1.88
CA ASN A 78 -10.95 8.47 0.82
C ASN A 78 -12.33 9.01 0.42
N LYS A 79 -13.34 8.14 0.33
CA LYS A 79 -14.72 8.58 0.08
C LYS A 79 -15.26 9.46 1.19
N ARG A 80 -14.97 9.12 2.45
CA ARG A 80 -15.36 9.94 3.60
C ARG A 80 -14.71 11.31 3.54
N SER A 81 -13.39 11.35 3.33
CA SER A 81 -12.62 12.59 3.19
C SER A 81 -13.18 13.46 2.06
N GLU A 82 -13.42 12.91 0.88
CA GLU A 82 -14.00 13.64 -0.26
C GLU A 82 -15.39 14.19 0.04
N THR A 83 -16.22 13.45 0.79
CA THR A 83 -17.56 13.92 1.18
C THR A 83 -17.49 15.13 2.11
N GLU A 84 -16.58 15.11 3.08
CA GLU A 84 -16.33 16.21 4.01
C GLU A 84 -15.79 17.44 3.27
N GLN A 85 -14.87 17.23 2.34
CA GLN A 85 -14.28 18.27 1.50
C GLN A 85 -15.33 18.94 0.60
N TYR A 86 -16.17 18.14 -0.03
CA TYR A 86 -17.25 18.67 -0.87
C TYR A 86 -18.16 19.62 -0.09
N ALA A 87 -18.55 19.24 1.13
CA ALA A 87 -19.37 20.09 2.00
C ALA A 87 -18.63 21.39 2.37
N TYR A 88 -17.38 21.29 2.78
CA TYR A 88 -16.53 22.40 3.13
C TYR A 88 -16.33 23.40 1.97
N HIS A 89 -15.91 22.93 0.81
CA HIS A 89 -15.71 23.77 -0.37
C HIS A 89 -17.00 24.45 -0.84
N SER A 90 -18.14 23.74 -0.72
CA SER A 90 -19.46 24.35 -1.03
C SER A 90 -19.78 25.53 -0.13
N GLU A 91 -19.44 25.47 1.15
CA GLU A 91 -19.62 26.59 2.07
C GLU A 91 -18.65 27.76 1.79
N ILE A 92 -17.40 27.45 1.46
CA ILE A 92 -16.42 28.48 1.08
C ILE A 92 -16.88 29.23 -0.16
N ILE A 93 -17.38 28.55 -1.18
CA ILE A 93 -17.91 29.18 -2.40
C ILE A 93 -19.06 30.15 -2.02
N LYS A 94 -20.02 29.74 -1.19
CA LYS A 94 -21.11 30.60 -0.74
C LYS A 94 -20.62 31.88 -0.02
N LYS A 95 -19.60 31.74 0.84
CA LYS A 95 -18.97 32.87 1.53
C LYS A 95 -18.31 33.83 0.55
N ILE A 96 -17.57 33.27 -0.43
CA ILE A 96 -16.90 34.07 -1.46
C ILE A 96 -17.91 34.77 -2.36
N ASP A 97 -18.96 34.09 -2.80
CA ASP A 97 -20.03 34.70 -3.61
C ASP A 97 -20.72 35.85 -2.86
N SER A 98 -20.97 35.70 -1.55
CA SER A 98 -21.49 36.76 -0.72
C SER A 98 -20.55 37.98 -0.68
N ALA A 99 -19.25 37.74 -0.54
CA ALA A 99 -18.23 38.80 -0.51
C ALA A 99 -18.05 39.49 -1.88
N LEU A 100 -18.18 38.74 -2.97
CA LEU A 100 -18.11 39.32 -4.33
C LEU A 100 -19.28 40.24 -4.65
N ASN A 101 -20.42 40.03 -3.96
CA ASN A 101 -21.64 40.86 -4.10
C ASN A 101 -21.77 41.98 -3.09
N ASP A 102 -21.02 41.94 -1.96
CA ASP A 102 -21.06 42.94 -0.90
C ASP A 102 -19.66 43.36 -0.46
N PRO A 103 -19.21 44.57 -0.79
CA PRO A 103 -17.90 45.10 -0.37
C PRO A 103 -17.70 45.13 1.14
N ALA A 104 -18.76 45.28 1.94
CA ALA A 104 -18.64 45.29 3.40
C ALA A 104 -18.31 43.88 3.94
N ILE A 105 -18.79 42.84 3.28
CA ILE A 105 -18.41 41.46 3.57
C ILE A 105 -16.99 41.18 3.07
N ALA A 106 -16.66 41.62 1.86
CA ALA A 106 -15.33 41.43 1.28
C ALA A 106 -14.21 42.03 2.14
N ASN A 107 -14.43 43.23 2.68
CA ASN A 107 -13.45 43.91 3.54
C ASN A 107 -13.14 43.13 4.83
N LYS A 108 -14.02 42.25 5.30
CA LYS A 108 -13.76 41.38 6.46
C LYS A 108 -12.66 40.36 6.20
N PHE A 109 -12.31 40.08 4.94
CA PHE A 109 -11.23 39.20 4.57
C PHE A 109 -9.85 39.89 4.58
N ILE A 110 -9.81 41.17 4.90
CA ILE A 110 -8.55 41.91 5.05
C ILE A 110 -8.22 42.06 6.53
N ALA A 111 -7.05 41.52 6.91
CA ALA A 111 -6.50 41.66 8.26
C ALA A 111 -5.04 42.10 8.18
N ASN A 112 -4.65 43.04 9.04
CA ASN A 112 -3.24 43.52 9.10
C ASN A 112 -2.70 44.03 7.75
N GLY A 113 -3.55 44.70 6.96
CA GLY A 113 -3.15 45.27 5.67
C GLY A 113 -2.91 44.23 4.55
N LYS A 114 -3.42 43.04 4.71
CA LYS A 114 -3.31 41.95 3.69
C LYS A 114 -4.56 41.10 3.69
N ILE A 115 -4.81 40.40 2.60
CA ILE A 115 -5.84 39.38 2.53
C ILE A 115 -5.43 38.22 3.45
N ASP A 116 -6.31 37.88 4.39
CA ASP A 116 -6.13 36.75 5.31
C ASP A 116 -6.85 35.51 4.78
N LEU A 117 -6.08 34.59 4.24
CA LEU A 117 -6.61 33.34 3.69
C LEU A 117 -7.28 32.49 4.78
N ASN A 118 -6.86 32.58 6.04
CA ASN A 118 -7.48 31.82 7.13
C ASN A 118 -8.92 32.28 7.44
N ILE A 119 -9.28 33.50 7.05
CA ILE A 119 -10.69 33.97 7.15
C ILE A 119 -11.52 33.40 6.01
N ILE A 120 -10.93 33.29 4.82
CA ILE A 120 -11.59 32.70 3.63
C ILE A 120 -11.73 31.20 3.82
N THR A 121 -10.62 30.55 4.19
CA THR A 121 -10.50 29.10 4.35
C THR A 121 -9.97 28.76 5.75
N PRO A 122 -10.86 28.72 6.76
CA PRO A 122 -10.45 28.58 8.16
C PRO A 122 -9.87 27.20 8.48
N PRO A 123 -8.95 27.14 9.47
CA PRO A 123 -8.53 25.88 10.05
C PRO A 123 -9.72 25.07 10.62
N PRO A 124 -9.60 23.72 10.71
CA PRO A 124 -8.41 22.93 10.38
C PRO A 124 -8.22 22.67 8.89
N HIS A 125 -9.21 23.00 8.09
CA HIS A 125 -9.22 22.62 6.68
C HIS A 125 -8.29 23.47 5.79
N GLY A 126 -8.22 24.78 5.90
CA GLY A 126 -7.33 25.60 5.08
C GLY A 126 -7.69 25.59 3.58
N LEU A 127 -6.71 25.91 2.74
CA LEU A 127 -6.88 25.95 1.29
C LEU A 127 -6.89 24.58 0.63
N LEU A 128 -6.26 23.62 1.27
CA LEU A 128 -5.89 22.35 0.67
C LEU A 128 -6.19 21.25 1.66
N LEU A 129 -7.04 20.34 1.26
CA LEU A 129 -7.34 19.26 2.18
C LEU A 129 -7.91 18.01 1.57
N HIS A 130 -7.27 17.53 0.56
CA HIS A 130 -7.47 16.15 0.24
C HIS A 130 -6.30 15.33 0.80
N ASP A 131 -6.42 14.88 2.05
CA ASP A 131 -5.62 13.78 2.55
C ASP A 131 -6.15 12.47 1.93
N LEU A 132 -6.01 12.37 0.60
CA LEU A 132 -6.35 11.15 -0.13
C LEU A 132 -5.19 10.20 -0.03
N ASN A 133 -5.46 9.04 0.54
CA ASN A 133 -4.46 7.99 0.74
C ASN A 133 -4.37 7.08 -0.49
N ASP A 134 -3.17 6.66 -0.86
CA ASP A 134 -2.91 5.72 -1.95
C ASP A 134 -1.95 4.58 -1.58
N VAL A 135 -1.68 4.39 -0.30
CA VAL A 135 -0.70 3.40 0.19
C VAL A 135 -1.10 1.98 -0.18
N ALA A 136 -2.36 1.59 0.06
CA ALA A 136 -2.85 0.26 -0.29
C ALA A 136 -2.83 0.03 -1.80
N TRP A 137 -3.15 1.07 -2.59
CA TRP A 137 -3.02 1.03 -4.04
C TRP A 137 -1.57 0.80 -4.49
N GLN A 138 -0.59 1.49 -3.91
CA GLN A 138 0.81 1.32 -4.24
C GLN A 138 1.31 -0.08 -3.84
N VAL A 139 0.93 -0.57 -2.67
CA VAL A 139 1.22 -1.94 -2.21
C VAL A 139 0.65 -2.98 -3.19
N ALA A 140 -0.61 -2.82 -3.60
CA ALA A 140 -1.26 -3.72 -4.56
C ALA A 140 -0.53 -3.74 -5.92
N LYS A 141 -0.06 -2.59 -6.40
CA LYS A 141 0.76 -2.49 -7.62
C LYS A 141 2.09 -3.21 -7.49
N GLN A 142 2.82 -2.98 -6.40
CA GLN A 142 4.15 -3.55 -6.17
C GLN A 142 4.10 -5.08 -6.06
N ASN A 143 3.04 -5.62 -5.47
CA ASN A 143 2.84 -7.06 -5.29
C ASN A 143 2.07 -7.74 -6.44
N ASN A 144 1.83 -7.03 -7.54
CA ASN A 144 1.11 -7.56 -8.72
C ASN A 144 -0.28 -8.14 -8.39
N ILE A 145 -0.94 -7.62 -7.36
CA ILE A 145 -2.26 -8.11 -6.89
C ILE A 145 -3.32 -7.98 -7.98
N PHE A 146 -3.19 -6.98 -8.83
CA PHE A 146 -4.17 -6.67 -9.88
C PHE A 146 -4.27 -7.71 -10.98
N SER A 147 -3.30 -8.61 -11.13
CA SER A 147 -3.39 -9.78 -12.03
C SER A 147 -4.55 -10.73 -11.64
N ASN A 148 -5.03 -10.63 -10.41
CA ASN A 148 -6.13 -11.43 -9.86
C ASN A 148 -7.50 -10.76 -9.95
N LEU A 149 -7.55 -9.51 -10.45
CA LEU A 149 -8.79 -8.77 -10.64
C LEU A 149 -9.30 -8.88 -12.09
N ASP A 150 -10.61 -8.75 -12.25
CA ASP A 150 -11.17 -8.52 -13.57
C ASP A 150 -10.77 -7.13 -14.12
N LEU A 151 -10.71 -7.02 -15.44
CA LEU A 151 -10.27 -5.80 -16.12
C LEU A 151 -11.11 -4.57 -15.75
N ASP A 152 -12.42 -4.76 -15.56
CA ASP A 152 -13.33 -3.66 -15.21
C ASP A 152 -13.04 -3.12 -13.80
N THR A 153 -12.73 -4.00 -12.85
CA THR A 153 -12.34 -3.61 -11.48
C THR A 153 -10.99 -2.90 -11.50
N TYR A 154 -10.00 -3.44 -12.20
CA TYR A 154 -8.69 -2.80 -12.35
C TYR A 154 -8.80 -1.42 -13.02
N SER A 155 -9.56 -1.29 -14.12
CA SER A 155 -9.79 -0.02 -14.80
C SER A 155 -10.45 1.00 -13.88
N LEU A 156 -11.48 0.59 -13.14
CA LEU A 156 -12.18 1.46 -12.19
C LEU A 156 -11.25 2.00 -11.09
N LEU A 157 -10.41 1.13 -10.52
CA LEU A 157 -9.42 1.54 -9.52
C LEU A 157 -8.40 2.51 -10.12
N THR A 158 -7.90 2.21 -11.32
CA THR A 158 -6.97 3.09 -12.04
C THR A 158 -7.57 4.47 -12.29
N ASP A 159 -8.84 4.54 -12.67
CA ASP A 159 -9.54 5.82 -12.87
C ASP A 159 -9.67 6.62 -11.58
N ILE A 160 -9.96 5.96 -10.46
CA ILE A 160 -10.05 6.60 -9.14
C ILE A 160 -8.71 7.23 -8.79
N TYR A 161 -7.63 6.46 -8.77
CA TYR A 161 -6.31 6.96 -8.33
C TYR A 161 -5.71 7.99 -9.29
N ASN A 162 -5.99 7.88 -10.59
CA ASN A 162 -5.64 8.94 -11.55
C ASN A 162 -6.42 10.23 -11.31
N ASN A 163 -7.68 10.16 -10.89
CA ASN A 163 -8.45 11.35 -10.50
C ASN A 163 -7.92 11.97 -9.22
N GLN A 164 -7.57 11.18 -8.21
CA GLN A 164 -6.93 11.66 -6.98
C GLN A 164 -5.62 12.39 -7.27
N ASP A 165 -4.73 11.81 -8.07
CA ASP A 165 -3.46 12.43 -8.47
C ASP A 165 -3.68 13.78 -9.18
N ARG A 166 -4.69 13.87 -10.05
CA ARG A 166 -5.05 15.13 -10.71
C ARG A 166 -5.57 16.18 -9.74
N ILE A 167 -6.38 15.79 -8.74
CA ILE A 167 -6.89 16.69 -7.70
C ILE A 167 -5.70 17.23 -6.92
N THR A 168 -4.85 16.39 -6.36
CA THR A 168 -3.69 16.80 -5.57
C THR A 168 -2.76 17.74 -6.34
N LYS A 169 -2.45 17.42 -7.60
CA LYS A 169 -1.62 18.29 -8.45
C LYS A 169 -2.28 19.65 -8.70
N SER A 170 -3.60 19.68 -8.90
CA SER A 170 -4.31 20.94 -9.10
C SER A 170 -4.33 21.79 -7.85
N GLU A 171 -4.48 21.18 -6.68
CA GLU A 171 -4.42 21.86 -5.38
C GLU A 171 -3.05 22.48 -5.14
N ASP A 172 -1.97 21.75 -5.43
CA ASP A 172 -0.61 22.26 -5.32
C ASP A 172 -0.38 23.50 -6.21
N GLU A 173 -0.85 23.49 -7.45
CA GLU A 173 -0.71 24.62 -8.36
C GLU A 173 -1.55 25.83 -7.87
N ILE A 174 -2.76 25.61 -7.39
CA ILE A 174 -3.60 26.64 -6.81
C ILE A 174 -2.95 27.24 -5.57
N ALA A 175 -2.39 26.38 -4.69
CA ALA A 175 -1.71 26.83 -3.49
C ALA A 175 -0.57 27.78 -3.80
N LYS A 176 0.29 27.43 -4.77
CA LYS A 176 1.40 28.29 -5.20
C LYS A 176 0.93 29.68 -5.60
N VAL A 177 -0.18 29.76 -6.35
CA VAL A 177 -0.75 31.03 -6.80
C VAL A 177 -1.37 31.81 -5.62
N LEU A 178 -2.14 31.16 -4.76
CA LEU A 178 -2.84 31.83 -3.65
C LEU A 178 -1.89 32.25 -2.53
N LEU A 179 -0.81 31.52 -2.31
CA LEU A 179 0.20 31.86 -1.32
C LEU A 179 1.20 32.93 -1.82
N ALA A 180 1.19 33.21 -3.10
CA ALA A 180 2.02 34.27 -3.66
C ALA A 180 1.67 35.65 -3.03
N TRP A 181 2.69 36.49 -2.84
CA TRP A 181 2.53 37.82 -2.23
C TRP A 181 1.50 38.69 -2.95
N GLU A 182 1.47 38.65 -4.28
CA GLU A 182 0.55 39.41 -5.10
C GLU A 182 -0.94 39.08 -4.81
N SER A 183 -1.23 37.80 -4.63
CA SER A 183 -2.59 37.31 -4.31
C SER A 183 -3.07 37.73 -2.92
N ARG A 184 -2.17 38.23 -2.07
CA ARG A 184 -2.47 38.64 -0.69
C ARG A 184 -2.59 40.17 -0.53
N LYS A 185 -2.38 40.94 -1.57
CA LYS A 185 -2.52 42.39 -1.55
C LYS A 185 -4.02 42.79 -1.49
N PRO A 186 -4.42 43.75 -0.63
CA PRO A 186 -5.81 44.18 -0.52
C PRO A 186 -6.42 44.62 -1.85
N GLU A 187 -5.65 45.30 -2.70
CA GLU A 187 -6.09 45.74 -4.02
C GLU A 187 -6.47 44.58 -4.95
N ASN A 188 -5.93 43.38 -4.70
CA ASN A 188 -6.20 42.16 -5.48
C ASN A 188 -7.33 41.31 -4.87
N LEU A 189 -8.03 41.79 -3.79
CA LEU A 189 -9.03 40.99 -3.07
C LEU A 189 -10.06 40.36 -4.00
N ARG A 190 -10.68 41.16 -4.87
CA ARG A 190 -11.70 40.66 -5.80
C ARG A 190 -11.16 39.56 -6.73
N THR A 191 -9.97 39.77 -7.31
CA THR A 191 -9.31 38.82 -8.19
C THR A 191 -8.97 37.54 -7.45
N THR A 192 -8.43 37.63 -6.24
CA THR A 192 -8.10 36.49 -5.39
C THR A 192 -9.34 35.68 -5.02
N LEU A 193 -10.45 36.34 -4.65
CA LEU A 193 -11.72 35.65 -4.34
C LEU A 193 -12.27 34.92 -5.56
N ILE A 194 -12.25 35.53 -6.75
CA ILE A 194 -12.68 34.90 -8.00
C ILE A 194 -11.80 33.68 -8.28
N LEU A 195 -10.49 33.81 -8.13
CA LEU A 195 -9.55 32.71 -8.36
C LEU A 195 -9.85 31.52 -7.45
N VAL A 196 -10.04 31.73 -6.15
CA VAL A 196 -10.39 30.67 -5.19
C VAL A 196 -11.73 30.03 -5.57
N ARG A 197 -12.75 30.86 -5.83
CA ARG A 197 -14.08 30.39 -6.20
C ARG A 197 -14.06 29.50 -7.45
N ASP A 198 -13.45 29.98 -8.53
CA ASP A 198 -13.47 29.31 -9.82
C ASP A 198 -12.70 27.97 -9.74
N ASN A 199 -11.62 27.93 -8.97
CA ASN A 199 -10.89 26.70 -8.73
C ASN A 199 -11.73 25.69 -7.93
N PHE A 200 -12.32 26.10 -6.80
CA PHE A 200 -13.18 25.21 -6.02
C PHE A 200 -14.41 24.76 -6.80
N GLN A 201 -15.01 25.65 -7.61
CA GLN A 201 -16.15 25.31 -8.47
C GLN A 201 -15.76 24.25 -9.51
N GLY A 202 -14.62 24.41 -10.16
CA GLY A 202 -14.20 23.52 -11.25
C GLY A 202 -13.68 22.17 -10.76
N TRP A 203 -12.77 22.19 -9.77
CA TRP A 203 -12.06 20.99 -9.34
C TRP A 203 -12.71 20.30 -8.15
N ALA A 204 -13.07 21.02 -7.12
CA ALA A 204 -13.64 20.44 -5.92
C ALA A 204 -15.12 20.07 -6.11
N ILE A 205 -15.95 21.05 -6.47
CA ILE A 205 -17.40 20.84 -6.55
C ILE A 205 -17.80 20.10 -7.83
N GLY A 206 -17.23 20.47 -8.97
CA GLY A 206 -17.63 19.87 -10.27
C GLY A 206 -17.26 18.40 -10.41
N ARG A 207 -16.20 17.95 -9.76
CA ARG A 207 -15.70 16.57 -9.88
C ARG A 207 -16.11 15.65 -8.75
N ALA A 208 -16.33 16.17 -7.56
CA ALA A 208 -16.62 15.37 -6.37
C ALA A 208 -17.77 14.36 -6.55
N PRO A 209 -18.93 14.71 -7.11
CA PRO A 209 -20.02 13.74 -7.26
C PRO A 209 -19.63 12.55 -8.14
N GLY A 210 -18.85 12.79 -9.21
CA GLY A 210 -18.33 11.74 -10.07
C GLY A 210 -17.37 10.81 -9.34
N LEU A 211 -16.42 11.37 -8.62
CA LEU A 211 -15.41 10.61 -7.84
C LEU A 211 -16.08 9.82 -6.71
N LEU A 212 -17.03 10.41 -5.97
CA LEU A 212 -17.80 9.72 -4.93
C LEU A 212 -18.56 8.50 -5.48
N ASN A 213 -19.11 8.60 -6.68
CA ASN A 213 -19.75 7.47 -7.35
C ASN A 213 -18.72 6.38 -7.73
N LEU A 214 -17.54 6.76 -8.23
CA LEU A 214 -16.48 5.80 -8.55
C LEU A 214 -16.01 5.05 -7.29
N TYR A 215 -15.79 5.75 -6.17
CA TYR A 215 -15.48 5.12 -4.89
C TYR A 215 -16.52 4.09 -4.49
N GLN A 216 -17.82 4.47 -4.50
CA GLN A 216 -18.87 3.54 -4.11
C GLN A 216 -18.87 2.27 -4.97
N ARG A 217 -18.76 2.43 -6.29
CA ARG A 217 -18.70 1.29 -7.20
C ARG A 217 -17.50 0.37 -6.95
N ALA A 218 -16.34 0.95 -6.64
CA ALA A 218 -15.14 0.15 -6.33
C ALA A 218 -15.26 -0.58 -4.99
N ILE A 219 -15.77 0.08 -3.96
CA ILE A 219 -16.04 -0.53 -2.65
C ILE A 219 -17.00 -1.71 -2.79
N ASP A 220 -18.06 -1.57 -3.59
CA ASP A 220 -19.05 -2.63 -3.84
C ASP A 220 -18.43 -3.80 -4.64
N LYS A 221 -17.56 -3.51 -5.61
CA LYS A 221 -16.85 -4.55 -6.37
C LYS A 221 -15.85 -5.31 -5.48
N LEU A 222 -15.09 -4.60 -4.67
CA LEU A 222 -14.09 -5.22 -3.77
C LEU A 222 -14.73 -6.01 -2.61
N SER A 223 -16.00 -5.78 -2.29
CA SER A 223 -16.70 -6.56 -1.26
C SER A 223 -16.90 -8.04 -1.61
N LYS A 224 -16.62 -8.43 -2.85
CA LYS A 224 -16.73 -9.81 -3.35
C LYS A 224 -15.46 -10.64 -3.11
N TYR A 225 -14.38 -9.98 -2.75
CA TYR A 225 -13.08 -10.58 -2.46
C TYR A 225 -12.83 -10.60 -0.95
#